data_15c7c08011ff817d791e67107b597de7
#
_entry.id   15c7c08011ff817d791e67107b597de7
#
_cell.length_a   1.000
_cell.length_b   1.000
_cell.length_c   1.000
_cell.angle_alpha   90.00
_cell.angle_beta   90.00
_cell.angle_gamma   90.00
#
_symmetry.space_group_name_H-M   'P 1'
#
loop_
_entity.id
_entity.type
_entity.pdbx_description
1 polymer ?
#
loop_
_entity_poly.entity_id
_entity_poly.type
_entity_poly.pdbx_seq_one_letter_code
_entity_poly.pdbx_strand_id
1 'polypeptide(L)'
;MLVMLRWNDKTNLIIKTTMDLIKVAEEAFATGKQFPEFRSGDTITVAYKIIEGSKERIQLYRGVVIKISGHGDKKRFTVRKMSGTVGVERIFPIESPNIESIEINKHGKVRRAKLYYLRALTGKKARIKERRVNVGE
;
A
#
# COMPACT_ATOMS: atom_id res chain seq x y z
N MET A 1 -18.18 -1.97 -53.02
CA MET A 1 -16.89 -1.35 -52.59
C MET A 1 -16.52 -1.99 -51.24
N LEU A 2 -15.67 -3.05 -51.28
CA LEU A 2 -15.28 -3.85 -50.14
C LEU A 2 -14.13 -3.09 -49.43
N VAL A 3 -14.39 -2.58 -48.22
CA VAL A 3 -13.34 -1.98 -47.39
C VAL A 3 -12.53 -3.15 -46.81
N MET A 4 -11.34 -3.39 -47.34
CA MET A 4 -10.35 -4.28 -46.74
C MET A 4 -9.93 -3.69 -45.38
N LEU A 5 -10.48 -4.21 -44.30
CA LEU A 5 -10.00 -3.94 -42.95
C LEU A 5 -8.59 -4.52 -42.81
N ARG A 6 -7.62 -3.62 -42.68
CA ARG A 6 -6.19 -3.94 -42.48
C ARG A 6 -6.06 -4.85 -41.26
N TRP A 7 -5.28 -5.90 -41.36
CA TRP A 7 -5.04 -6.88 -40.29
C TRP A 7 -4.56 -6.25 -38.98
N ASN A 8 -3.95 -5.07 -39.05
CA ASN A 8 -3.51 -4.28 -37.90
C ASN A 8 -4.67 -3.77 -37.01
N ASP A 9 -5.89 -3.58 -37.56
CA ASP A 9 -7.01 -3.06 -36.78
C ASP A 9 -7.66 -4.14 -35.91
N LYS A 10 -7.61 -5.41 -36.35
CA LYS A 10 -8.14 -6.54 -35.58
C LYS A 10 -7.27 -6.85 -34.34
N THR A 11 -5.96 -6.78 -34.49
CA THR A 11 -5.03 -6.98 -33.35
C THR A 11 -5.13 -5.86 -32.32
N ASN A 12 -5.28 -4.61 -32.78
CA ASN A 12 -5.50 -3.47 -31.87
C ASN A 12 -6.85 -3.54 -31.14
N LEU A 13 -7.89 -4.04 -31.81
CA LEU A 13 -9.21 -4.23 -31.20
C LEU A 13 -9.16 -5.32 -30.12
N ILE A 14 -8.48 -6.44 -30.38
CA ILE A 14 -8.31 -7.53 -29.43
C ILE A 14 -7.52 -7.06 -28.21
N ILE A 15 -6.45 -6.31 -28.41
CA ILE A 15 -5.63 -5.77 -27.30
C ILE A 15 -6.44 -4.78 -26.46
N LYS A 16 -7.21 -3.88 -27.09
CA LYS A 16 -8.12 -2.97 -26.36
C LYS A 16 -9.17 -3.73 -25.56
N THR A 17 -9.80 -4.73 -26.15
CA THR A 17 -10.84 -5.53 -25.49
C THR A 17 -10.27 -6.29 -24.28
N THR A 18 -9.04 -6.82 -24.40
CA THR A 18 -8.38 -7.54 -23.26
C THR A 18 -8.01 -6.59 -22.14
N MET A 19 -7.54 -5.35 -22.46
CA MET A 19 -7.24 -4.34 -21.45
C MET A 19 -8.51 -3.81 -20.75
N ASP A 20 -9.61 -3.68 -21.50
CA ASP A 20 -10.87 -3.22 -20.95
C ASP A 20 -11.48 -4.24 -19.99
N LEU A 21 -11.36 -5.54 -20.26
CA LEU A 21 -11.82 -6.61 -19.36
C LEU A 21 -11.04 -6.64 -18.04
N ILE A 22 -9.74 -6.35 -18.08
CA ILE A 22 -8.93 -6.26 -16.85
C ILE A 22 -9.38 -5.06 -16.03
N LYS A 23 -9.61 -3.90 -16.65
CA LYS A 23 -10.13 -2.72 -15.96
C LYS A 23 -11.50 -2.96 -15.32
N VAL A 24 -12.42 -3.59 -16.04
CA VAL A 24 -13.75 -3.95 -15.51
C VAL A 24 -13.60 -4.87 -14.28
N ALA A 25 -12.68 -5.84 -14.34
CA ALA A 25 -12.41 -6.70 -13.19
C ALA A 25 -11.79 -5.93 -12.03
N GLU A 26 -10.82 -5.03 -12.28
CA GLU A 26 -10.20 -4.18 -11.27
C GLU A 26 -11.24 -3.27 -10.61
N GLU A 27 -12.11 -2.63 -11.37
CA GLU A 27 -13.22 -1.81 -10.86
C GLU A 27 -14.23 -2.62 -10.02
N ALA A 28 -14.55 -3.84 -10.43
CA ALA A 28 -15.46 -4.73 -9.68
C ALA A 28 -14.89 -5.17 -8.33
N PHE A 29 -13.57 -5.27 -8.21
CA PHE A 29 -12.88 -5.64 -6.96
C PHE A 29 -12.34 -4.45 -6.16
N ALA A 30 -12.42 -3.23 -6.70
CA ALA A 30 -12.03 -2.03 -5.98
C ALA A 30 -12.90 -1.84 -4.74
N THR A 31 -12.26 -1.78 -3.58
CA THR A 31 -12.95 -1.65 -2.29
C THR A 31 -13.48 -0.22 -2.07
N GLY A 32 -13.03 0.75 -2.89
CA GLY A 32 -13.46 2.16 -2.81
C GLY A 32 -13.07 2.87 -1.51
N LYS A 33 -12.28 2.23 -0.65
CA LYS A 33 -11.85 2.82 0.62
C LYS A 33 -10.79 3.89 0.37
N GLN A 34 -11.04 5.07 0.90
CA GLN A 34 -10.07 6.16 0.86
C GLN A 34 -9.25 6.15 2.16
N PHE A 35 -7.94 6.08 2.00
CA PHE A 35 -7.00 6.16 3.12
C PHE A 35 -6.19 7.44 3.04
N PRO A 36 -5.71 7.98 4.18
CA PRO A 36 -4.86 9.15 4.20
C PRO A 36 -3.56 8.91 3.44
N GLU A 37 -3.05 9.94 2.78
CA GLU A 37 -1.76 9.85 2.08
C GLU A 37 -0.60 9.78 3.08
N PHE A 38 0.15 8.71 3.03
CA PHE A 38 1.36 8.50 3.81
C PHE A 38 2.56 8.18 2.91
N ARG A 39 3.74 8.36 3.45
CA ARG A 39 5.02 8.14 2.74
C ARG A 39 5.89 7.13 3.48
N SER A 40 6.92 6.63 2.79
CA SER A 40 7.96 5.84 3.46
C SER A 40 8.61 6.66 4.57
N GLY A 41 8.77 6.06 5.74
CA GLY A 41 9.28 6.72 6.95
C GLY A 41 8.20 7.16 7.93
N ASP A 42 6.96 7.25 7.51
CA ASP A 42 5.86 7.58 8.41
C ASP A 42 5.56 6.41 9.36
N THR A 43 5.18 6.75 10.58
CA THR A 43 4.68 5.76 11.54
C THR A 43 3.17 5.74 11.45
N ILE A 44 2.64 4.58 11.09
CA ILE A 44 1.21 4.37 10.90
C ILE A 44 0.69 3.25 11.79
N THR A 45 -0.60 3.29 12.09
CA THR A 45 -1.36 2.19 12.70
C THR A 45 -2.35 1.67 11.67
N VAL A 46 -2.25 0.39 11.34
CA VAL A 46 -3.16 -0.30 10.43
C VAL A 46 -4.11 -1.16 11.25
N ALA A 47 -5.41 -0.89 11.17
CA ALA A 47 -6.44 -1.75 11.72
C ALA A 47 -6.73 -2.87 10.70
N TYR A 48 -6.33 -4.08 11.03
CA TYR A 48 -6.45 -5.24 10.16
C TYR A 48 -7.46 -6.24 10.73
N LYS A 49 -8.47 -6.55 9.94
CA LYS A 49 -9.51 -7.52 10.27
C LYS A 49 -8.97 -8.93 10.08
N ILE A 50 -9.05 -9.74 11.13
CA ILE A 50 -8.67 -11.15 11.12
C ILE A 50 -9.94 -11.97 11.30
N ILE A 51 -10.14 -12.95 10.43
CA ILE A 51 -11.24 -13.90 10.49
C ILE A 51 -10.67 -15.24 10.95
N GLU A 52 -11.11 -15.71 12.10
CA GLU A 52 -10.70 -16.98 12.70
C GLU A 52 -11.93 -17.88 12.88
N GLY A 53 -12.20 -18.72 11.89
CA GLY A 53 -13.43 -19.51 11.85
C GLY A 53 -14.67 -18.62 11.79
N SER A 54 -15.53 -18.66 12.79
CA SER A 54 -16.74 -17.84 12.89
C SER A 54 -16.54 -16.49 13.62
N LYS A 55 -15.34 -16.26 14.15
CA LYS A 55 -15.02 -15.03 14.89
C LYS A 55 -14.22 -14.06 14.05
N GLU A 56 -14.59 -12.78 14.14
CA GLU A 56 -13.86 -11.68 13.53
C GLU A 56 -13.27 -10.81 14.63
N ARG A 57 -12.02 -10.41 14.46
CA ARG A 57 -11.36 -9.45 15.35
C ARG A 57 -10.49 -8.47 14.59
N ILE A 58 -10.37 -7.26 15.11
CA ILE A 58 -9.50 -6.22 14.58
C ILE A 58 -8.17 -6.28 15.31
N GLN A 59 -7.08 -6.37 14.56
CA GLN A 59 -5.72 -6.30 15.09
C GLN A 59 -5.06 -4.99 14.65
N LEU A 60 -4.62 -4.21 15.63
CA LEU A 60 -3.86 -3.00 15.37
C LEU A 60 -2.39 -3.34 15.11
N TYR A 61 -1.88 -2.96 13.94
CA TYR A 61 -0.48 -3.13 13.57
C TYR A 61 0.18 -1.76 13.43
N ARG A 62 0.84 -1.31 14.51
CA ARG A 62 1.57 -0.04 14.54
C ARG A 62 3.02 -0.24 14.18
N GLY A 63 3.52 0.51 13.20
CA GLY A 63 4.90 0.41 12.77
C GLY A 63 5.31 1.51 11.81
N VAL A 64 6.54 1.42 11.31
CA VAL A 64 7.12 2.36 10.35
C VAL A 64 6.97 1.80 8.94
N VAL A 65 6.54 2.63 7.99
CA VAL A 65 6.47 2.28 6.56
C VAL A 65 7.89 2.25 6.00
N ILE A 66 8.36 1.06 5.59
CA ILE A 66 9.70 0.89 5.01
C ILE A 66 9.69 1.20 3.53
N LYS A 67 8.67 0.76 2.82
CA LYS A 67 8.53 0.99 1.37
C LYS A 67 7.07 1.00 0.94
N ILE A 68 6.83 1.70 -0.14
CA ILE A 68 5.60 1.64 -0.93
C ILE A 68 5.99 1.18 -2.31
N SER A 69 5.24 0.26 -2.90
CA SER A 69 5.49 -0.29 -4.24
C SER A 69 4.17 -0.62 -4.95
N GLY A 70 4.21 -0.67 -6.28
CA GLY A 70 3.03 -0.83 -7.11
C GLY A 70 2.42 0.50 -7.49
N HIS A 71 1.48 0.47 -8.42
CA HIS A 71 0.77 1.64 -8.94
C HIS A 71 -0.72 1.32 -9.00
N GLY A 72 -1.58 2.33 -8.80
CA GLY A 72 -3.04 2.14 -8.78
C GLY A 72 -3.45 1.12 -7.72
N ASP A 73 -4.36 0.24 -8.08
CA ASP A 73 -4.97 -0.77 -7.22
C ASP A 73 -3.98 -1.83 -6.74
N LYS A 74 -2.88 -2.03 -7.48
CA LYS A 74 -1.78 -2.95 -7.13
C LYS A 74 -0.79 -2.35 -6.13
N LYS A 75 -1.08 -1.15 -5.61
CA LYS A 75 -0.25 -0.46 -4.63
C LYS A 75 -0.23 -1.23 -3.31
N ARG A 76 0.96 -1.46 -2.80
CA ARG A 76 1.20 -2.15 -1.52
C ARG A 76 2.28 -1.45 -0.72
N PHE A 77 2.15 -1.52 0.58
CA PHE A 77 3.12 -0.93 1.50
C PHE A 77 3.59 -1.97 2.53
N THR A 78 4.83 -1.81 2.98
CA THR A 78 5.45 -2.69 3.97
C THR A 78 5.64 -1.91 5.26
N VAL A 79 5.09 -2.42 6.34
CA VAL A 79 5.22 -1.84 7.68
C VAL A 79 6.12 -2.72 8.53
N ARG A 80 7.10 -2.11 9.19
CA ARG A 80 8.00 -2.75 10.13
C ARG A 80 7.69 -2.32 11.55
N LYS A 81 7.55 -3.28 12.45
CA LYS A 81 7.51 -3.03 13.90
C LYS A 81 8.53 -3.88 14.63
N MET A 82 8.94 -3.44 15.80
CA MET A 82 9.72 -4.26 16.72
C MET A 82 8.76 -4.98 17.67
N SER A 83 8.88 -6.31 17.73
CA SER A 83 8.19 -7.14 18.70
C SER A 83 9.25 -7.74 19.63
N GLY A 84 9.42 -7.11 20.80
CA GLY A 84 10.57 -7.39 21.66
C GLY A 84 11.88 -7.02 20.95
N THR A 85 12.76 -7.99 20.79
CA THR A 85 14.04 -7.85 20.09
C THR A 85 13.97 -8.13 18.60
N VAL A 86 12.87 -8.72 18.10
CA VAL A 86 12.72 -9.14 16.72
C VAL A 86 11.98 -8.09 15.90
N GLY A 87 12.54 -7.76 14.72
CA GLY A 87 11.87 -6.89 13.75
C GLY A 87 10.93 -7.68 12.87
N VAL A 88 9.64 -7.36 12.90
CA VAL A 88 8.60 -8.00 12.09
C VAL A 88 8.16 -7.06 10.98
N GLU A 89 8.10 -7.56 9.75
CA GLU A 89 7.64 -6.84 8.57
C GLU A 89 6.37 -7.48 8.03
N ARG A 90 5.37 -6.67 7.72
CA ARG A 90 4.14 -7.12 7.08
C ARG A 90 3.86 -6.28 5.85
N ILE A 91 3.46 -6.94 4.77
CA ILE A 91 3.08 -6.31 3.51
C ILE A 91 1.56 -6.22 3.47
N PHE A 92 1.05 -5.03 3.19
CA PHE A 92 -0.38 -4.76 3.07
C PHE A 92 -0.67 -4.25 1.65
N PRO A 93 -1.52 -4.93 0.87
CA PRO A 93 -2.12 -4.34 -0.33
C PRO A 93 -3.09 -3.23 0.10
N ILE A 94 -3.09 -2.08 -0.58
CA ILE A 94 -3.92 -0.94 -0.18
C ILE A 94 -5.41 -1.23 -0.38
N GLU A 95 -5.77 -1.94 -1.45
CA GLU A 95 -7.14 -2.35 -1.79
C GLU A 95 -7.60 -3.62 -1.04
N SER A 96 -6.89 -4.05 0.01
CA SER A 96 -7.29 -5.22 0.77
C SER A 96 -8.61 -4.97 1.52
N PRO A 97 -9.63 -5.83 1.36
CA PRO A 97 -10.89 -5.70 2.10
C PRO A 97 -10.71 -5.83 3.62
N ASN A 98 -9.63 -6.50 4.03
CA ASN A 98 -9.31 -6.74 5.44
C ASN A 98 -8.68 -5.53 6.13
N ILE A 99 -8.31 -4.47 5.41
CA ILE A 99 -7.87 -3.21 6.03
C ILE A 99 -9.13 -2.41 6.35
N GLU A 100 -9.33 -2.11 7.62
CA GLU A 100 -10.47 -1.31 8.07
C GLU A 100 -10.12 0.18 8.07
N SER A 101 -9.02 0.54 8.70
CA SER A 101 -8.54 1.92 8.76
C SER A 101 -7.02 2.00 8.78
N ILE A 102 -6.50 3.15 8.37
CA ILE A 102 -5.08 3.49 8.46
C ILE A 102 -4.99 4.86 9.14
N GLU A 103 -4.27 4.93 10.25
CA GLU A 103 -4.03 6.16 10.98
C GLU A 103 -2.56 6.54 10.90
N ILE A 104 -2.28 7.82 10.64
CA ILE A 104 -0.91 8.35 10.64
C ILE A 104 -0.62 8.89 12.04
N ASN A 105 0.31 8.25 12.74
CA ASN A 105 0.71 8.67 14.08
C ASN A 105 1.80 9.75 14.02
N LYS A 106 2.77 9.61 13.09
CA LYS A 106 3.90 10.54 12.95
C LYS A 106 4.39 10.59 11.52
N HIS A 107 4.72 11.77 11.05
CA HIS A 107 5.37 11.97 9.76
C HIS A 107 6.89 11.88 9.90
N GLY A 108 7.52 10.98 9.17
CA GLY A 108 8.96 10.76 9.22
C GLY A 108 9.73 11.63 8.23
N LYS A 109 10.90 12.15 8.66
CA LYS A 109 11.85 12.83 7.77
C LYS A 109 12.90 11.84 7.28
N VAL A 110 12.75 11.39 6.03
CA VAL A 110 13.68 10.46 5.37
C VAL A 110 14.09 10.98 4.00
N ARG A 111 15.28 10.56 3.52
CA ARG A 111 15.82 10.94 2.21
C ARG A 111 15.65 9.84 1.16
N ARG A 112 15.27 8.63 1.57
CA ARG A 112 15.15 7.45 0.69
C ARG A 112 13.71 6.99 0.63
N ALA A 113 13.27 6.53 -0.53
CA ALA A 113 11.93 5.95 -0.73
C ALA A 113 11.83 4.51 -0.19
N LYS A 114 12.96 3.80 -0.10
CA LYS A 114 13.03 2.43 0.44
C LYS A 114 14.03 2.41 1.60
N LEU A 115 13.57 2.02 2.79
CA LEU A 115 14.30 2.15 4.05
C LEU A 115 14.84 0.81 4.55
N TYR A 116 15.45 0.01 3.65
CA TYR A 116 15.95 -1.32 4.01
C TYR A 116 17.08 -1.28 5.06
N TYR A 117 17.80 -0.18 5.16
CA TYR A 117 18.83 0.00 6.16
C TYR A 117 18.30 -0.08 7.60
N LEU A 118 17.00 0.16 7.83
CA LEU A 118 16.39 0.02 9.16
C LEU A 118 16.39 -1.42 9.66
N ARG A 119 16.56 -2.40 8.78
CA ARG A 119 16.64 -3.81 9.17
C ARG A 119 17.84 -4.12 10.04
N ALA A 120 18.97 -3.47 9.75
CA ALA A 120 20.22 -3.63 10.49
C ALA A 120 20.29 -2.75 11.76
N LEU A 121 19.34 -1.82 11.92
CA LEU A 121 19.34 -0.87 13.02
C LEU A 121 18.32 -1.25 14.09
N THR A 122 18.74 -1.12 15.36
CA THR A 122 17.89 -1.38 16.54
C THR A 122 17.97 -0.23 17.54
N GLY A 123 16.99 -0.14 18.45
CA GLY A 123 16.97 0.82 19.53
C GLY A 123 16.99 2.29 19.07
N LYS A 124 17.84 3.10 19.66
CA LYS A 124 17.94 4.56 19.39
C LYS A 124 18.34 4.87 17.94
N LYS A 125 19.19 4.02 17.32
CA LYS A 125 19.68 4.21 15.94
C LYS A 125 18.57 3.99 14.87
N ALA A 126 17.54 3.21 15.19
CA ALA A 126 16.40 2.96 14.31
C ALA A 126 15.32 4.06 14.37
N ARG A 127 15.46 5.05 15.26
CA ARG A 127 14.47 6.13 15.38
C ARG A 127 14.56 7.10 14.21
N ILE A 128 13.44 7.32 13.53
CA ILE A 128 13.30 8.30 12.46
C ILE A 128 12.93 9.65 13.10
N LYS A 129 13.60 10.72 12.66
CA LYS A 129 13.26 12.08 13.06
C LYS A 129 11.89 12.46 12.49
N GLU A 130 11.10 13.18 13.28
CA GLU A 130 9.81 13.68 12.84
C GLU A 130 9.98 14.86 11.88
N ARG A 131 9.16 14.88 10.83
CA ARG A 131 9.08 16.00 9.90
C ARG A 131 8.08 17.01 10.48
N ARG A 132 8.53 18.22 10.73
CA ARG A 132 7.61 19.31 11.05
C ARG A 132 6.77 19.60 9.82
N VAL A 133 5.49 19.36 9.90
CA VAL A 133 4.51 19.79 8.90
C VAL A 133 4.10 21.18 9.36
N ASN A 134 4.51 22.22 8.63
CA ASN A 134 3.90 23.53 8.83
C ASN A 134 2.47 23.40 8.32
N VAL A 135 1.53 23.28 9.23
CA VAL A 135 0.12 23.49 8.93
C VAL A 135 0.03 25.00 8.69
N GLY A 136 0.04 25.41 7.42
CA GLY A 136 -0.27 26.80 7.07
C GLY A 136 -1.71 27.06 7.51
N GLU A 137 -1.87 28.07 8.31
CA GLU A 137 -3.15 28.71 8.61
C GLU A 137 -3.78 29.24 7.32
#